data_dbe96227d3713a5828c57a2577b4fcdc
#
_entry.id   dbe96227d3713a5828c57a2577b4fcdc
#
_cell.length_a   1.000
_cell.length_b   1.000
_cell.length_c   1.000
_cell.angle_alpha   90.00
_cell.angle_beta   90.00
_cell.angle_gamma   90.00
#
_symmetry.space_group_name_H-M   'P 1'
#
loop_
_entity.id
_entity.type
_entity.pdbx_description
1 polymer ?
#
loop_
_entity_poly.entity_id
_entity_poly.type
_entity_poly.pdbx_seq_one_letter_code
_entity_poly.pdbx_strand_id
1 'polypeptide(L)'
;GGLSESPFGMPAPIGRALHKIAPSVVEAALAQGDLIEFGRRYGNDLGLWLTKKYSFGSNVSPALTNFTSEMINATPIEVIAEFLPGLEAHEKAEALAAMTGVEALVMVGDKDLLTPPSHSAEIIRRMPQAEFELLADTGHMLMLERFPEVNYALRELISRVRRNASETDAGS
;
A
#
# COMPACT_ATOMS: atom_id res chain seq x y z
N GLY A 1 -4.75 13.75 -1.79
CA GLY A 1 -5.24 13.47 -0.45
C GLY A 1 -4.34 12.46 0.23
N GLY A 2 -3.89 12.80 1.42
CA GLY A 2 -3.12 11.85 2.22
C GLY A 2 -4.02 10.77 2.81
N LEU A 3 -3.43 9.79 3.49
CA LEU A 3 -4.15 8.73 4.23
C LEU A 3 -5.16 9.29 5.24
N SER A 4 -5.00 10.57 5.65
CA SER A 4 -5.92 11.30 6.54
C SER A 4 -7.32 11.49 5.97
N GLU A 5 -7.51 11.51 4.65
CA GLU A 5 -8.82 11.73 4.02
C GLU A 5 -9.60 10.42 3.81
N SER A 6 -8.89 9.31 3.61
CA SER A 6 -9.50 7.99 3.42
C SER A 6 -8.57 6.89 3.95
N PRO A 7 -8.38 6.76 5.26
CA PRO A 7 -7.52 5.75 5.82
C PRO A 7 -8.07 4.36 5.48
N PHE A 8 -7.23 3.53 4.88
CA PHE A 8 -7.54 2.13 4.53
C PHE A 8 -8.80 1.95 3.65
N GLY A 9 -9.10 2.90 2.74
CA GLY A 9 -10.28 2.82 1.87
C GLY A 9 -11.62 2.85 2.61
N MET A 10 -11.64 3.21 3.89
CA MET A 10 -12.85 3.34 4.68
C MET A 10 -13.51 4.70 4.46
N PRO A 11 -14.86 4.79 4.55
CA PRO A 11 -15.53 6.08 4.55
C PRO A 11 -14.97 7.02 5.62
N ALA A 12 -14.71 8.27 5.26
CA ALA A 12 -14.06 9.27 6.11
C ALA A 12 -14.61 9.38 7.56
N PRO A 13 -15.92 9.23 7.84
CA PRO A 13 -16.43 9.23 9.21
C PRO A 13 -15.95 8.04 10.04
N ILE A 14 -15.87 6.85 9.41
CA ILE A 14 -15.43 5.62 10.06
C ILE A 14 -13.93 5.66 10.31
N GLY A 15 -13.14 6.11 9.33
CA GLY A 15 -11.70 6.30 9.47
C GLY A 15 -11.35 7.27 10.60
N ARG A 16 -12.05 8.41 10.69
CA ARG A 16 -11.87 9.38 11.80
C ARG A 16 -12.28 8.83 13.17
N ALA A 17 -13.35 8.03 13.24
CA ALA A 17 -13.75 7.39 14.47
C ALA A 17 -12.71 6.36 14.95
N LEU A 18 -12.23 5.52 14.01
CA LEU A 18 -11.19 4.53 14.29
C LEU A 18 -9.89 5.20 14.75
N HIS A 19 -9.48 6.27 14.10
CA HIS A 19 -8.29 7.05 14.46
C HIS A 19 -8.37 7.63 15.89
N LYS A 20 -9.56 8.06 16.33
CA LYS A 20 -9.77 8.56 17.71
C LYS A 20 -9.70 7.45 18.75
N ILE A 21 -10.09 6.23 18.39
CA ILE A 21 -10.19 5.09 19.31
C ILE A 21 -8.90 4.25 19.29
N ALA A 22 -8.18 4.22 18.17
CA ALA A 22 -6.99 3.39 17.98
C ALA A 22 -5.92 3.57 19.09
N PRO A 23 -5.53 4.78 19.52
CA PRO A 23 -4.56 4.94 20.59
C PRO A 23 -5.02 4.30 21.90
N SER A 24 -6.28 4.50 22.28
CA SER A 24 -6.85 3.94 23.52
C SER A 24 -7.00 2.41 23.45
N VAL A 25 -7.30 1.87 22.29
CA VAL A 25 -7.37 0.41 22.05
C VAL A 25 -5.99 -0.22 22.10
N VAL A 26 -4.98 0.44 21.51
CA VAL A 26 -3.59 -0.02 21.56
C VAL A 26 -3.07 0.02 23.00
N GLU A 27 -3.28 1.11 23.74
CA GLU A 27 -2.91 1.21 25.16
C GLU A 27 -3.60 0.14 26.01
N ALA A 28 -4.88 -0.09 25.78
CA ALA A 28 -5.64 -1.12 26.50
C ALA A 28 -5.17 -2.54 26.14
N ALA A 29 -4.81 -2.78 24.89
CA ALA A 29 -4.26 -4.06 24.42
C ALA A 29 -2.87 -4.32 25.02
N LEU A 30 -2.00 -3.31 25.07
CA LEU A 30 -0.68 -3.41 25.69
C LEU A 30 -0.75 -3.64 27.21
N ALA A 31 -1.81 -3.14 27.86
CA ALA A 31 -2.03 -3.33 29.30
C ALA A 31 -2.61 -4.71 29.67
N GLN A 32 -3.18 -5.45 28.71
CA GLN A 32 -3.85 -6.74 28.94
C GLN A 32 -3.31 -7.81 27.97
N GLY A 33 -2.14 -8.35 28.28
CA GLY A 33 -1.49 -9.41 27.47
C GLY A 33 -2.39 -10.61 27.14
N ASP A 34 -3.34 -10.94 28.04
CA ASP A 34 -4.31 -12.02 27.83
C ASP A 34 -5.31 -11.74 26.69
N LEU A 35 -5.62 -10.46 26.42
CA LEU A 35 -6.53 -10.07 25.34
C LEU A 35 -5.87 -10.22 23.96
N ILE A 36 -4.56 -10.00 23.90
CA ILE A 36 -3.76 -10.21 22.67
C ILE A 36 -3.69 -11.71 22.36
N GLU A 37 -3.47 -12.54 23.37
CA GLU A 37 -3.42 -14.00 23.22
C GLU A 37 -4.80 -14.56 22.81
N PHE A 38 -5.88 -14.04 23.36
CA PHE A 38 -7.26 -14.36 22.96
C PHE A 38 -7.52 -13.94 21.50
N GLY A 39 -7.12 -12.72 21.12
CA GLY A 39 -7.23 -12.21 19.75
C GLY A 39 -6.44 -13.06 18.75
N ARG A 40 -5.22 -13.49 19.09
CA ARG A 40 -4.42 -14.40 18.26
C ARG A 40 -5.06 -15.78 18.10
N ARG A 41 -5.71 -16.30 19.13
CA ARG A 41 -6.27 -17.66 19.12
C ARG A 41 -7.61 -17.75 18.38
N TYR A 42 -8.45 -16.73 18.47
CA TYR A 42 -9.78 -16.68 17.86
C TYR A 42 -9.88 -15.70 16.67
N GLY A 43 -8.89 -14.83 16.49
CA GLY A 43 -8.84 -13.87 15.40
C GLY A 43 -8.20 -14.38 14.12
N ASN A 44 -7.68 -15.63 14.10
CA ASN A 44 -6.92 -16.14 12.96
C ASN A 44 -7.75 -16.17 11.67
N ASP A 45 -8.99 -16.64 11.74
CA ASP A 45 -9.91 -16.69 10.59
C ASP A 45 -10.32 -15.29 10.13
N LEU A 46 -10.61 -14.39 11.08
CA LEU A 46 -10.91 -12.99 10.79
C LEU A 46 -9.68 -12.28 10.22
N GLY A 47 -8.50 -12.53 10.78
CA GLY A 47 -7.24 -11.99 10.30
C GLY A 47 -6.94 -12.43 8.86
N LEU A 48 -7.10 -13.70 8.56
CA LEU A 48 -6.95 -14.25 7.21
C LEU A 48 -7.98 -13.66 6.24
N TRP A 49 -9.23 -13.54 6.66
CA TRP A 49 -10.28 -12.94 5.84
C TRP A 49 -9.98 -11.46 5.55
N LEU A 50 -9.56 -10.68 6.54
CA LEU A 50 -9.15 -9.29 6.37
C LEU A 50 -7.94 -9.18 5.44
N THR A 51 -6.91 -10.02 5.67
CA THR A 51 -5.74 -10.09 4.79
C THR A 51 -6.16 -10.35 3.34
N LYS A 52 -6.98 -11.38 3.13
CA LYS A 52 -7.47 -11.71 1.77
C LYS A 52 -8.23 -10.54 1.16
N LYS A 53 -9.15 -9.92 1.90
CA LYS A 53 -10.04 -8.87 1.40
C LYS A 53 -9.29 -7.58 1.05
N TYR A 54 -8.33 -7.18 1.89
CA TYR A 54 -7.64 -5.90 1.71
C TYR A 54 -6.35 -6.00 0.91
N SER A 55 -5.73 -7.17 0.88
CA SER A 55 -4.48 -7.36 0.12
C SER A 55 -4.72 -7.76 -1.33
N PHE A 56 -5.78 -8.52 -1.63
CA PHE A 56 -5.96 -9.14 -2.94
C PHE A 56 -7.30 -8.77 -3.59
N GLY A 57 -7.27 -8.53 -4.89
CA GLY A 57 -8.45 -8.24 -5.72
C GLY A 57 -8.99 -9.47 -6.43
N SER A 58 -8.16 -10.48 -6.64
CA SER A 58 -8.49 -11.74 -7.30
C SER A 58 -8.58 -12.91 -6.32
N ASN A 59 -8.97 -14.08 -6.83
CA ASN A 59 -8.98 -15.31 -6.05
C ASN A 59 -7.61 -15.98 -6.04
N VAL A 60 -6.73 -15.49 -5.16
CA VAL A 60 -5.38 -16.04 -4.98
C VAL A 60 -5.41 -17.38 -4.22
N SER A 61 -4.31 -18.13 -4.31
CA SER A 61 -4.16 -19.39 -3.58
C SER A 61 -4.18 -19.19 -2.07
N PRO A 62 -4.69 -20.16 -1.29
CA PRO A 62 -4.60 -20.11 0.18
C PRO A 62 -3.17 -19.94 0.70
N ALA A 63 -2.20 -20.55 0.02
CA ALA A 63 -0.78 -20.43 0.38
C ALA A 63 -0.29 -18.98 0.31
N LEU A 64 -0.70 -18.22 -0.71
CA LEU A 64 -0.33 -16.81 -0.85
C LEU A 64 -1.01 -15.93 0.23
N THR A 65 -2.28 -16.21 0.54
CA THR A 65 -2.99 -15.52 1.63
C THR A 65 -2.31 -15.77 2.98
N ASN A 66 -1.96 -17.04 3.27
CA ASN A 66 -1.28 -17.41 4.51
C ASN A 66 0.09 -16.74 4.61
N PHE A 67 0.90 -16.80 3.55
CA PHE A 67 2.20 -16.13 3.50
C PHE A 67 2.09 -14.63 3.81
N THR A 68 1.14 -13.95 3.18
CA THR A 68 0.91 -12.51 3.42
C THR A 68 0.46 -12.24 4.86
N SER A 69 -0.45 -13.08 5.38
CA SER A 69 -0.91 -12.97 6.77
C SER A 69 0.20 -13.21 7.77
N GLU A 70 1.06 -14.19 7.53
CA GLU A 70 2.23 -14.47 8.38
C GLU A 70 3.20 -13.28 8.41
N MET A 71 3.47 -12.66 7.26
CA MET A 71 4.32 -11.46 7.20
C MET A 71 3.72 -10.29 7.98
N ILE A 72 2.41 -10.04 7.86
CA ILE A 72 1.72 -8.99 8.62
C ILE A 72 1.79 -9.28 10.11
N ASN A 73 1.49 -10.52 10.51
CA ASN A 73 1.47 -10.93 11.92
C ASN A 73 2.86 -11.01 12.56
N ALA A 74 3.92 -11.11 11.76
CA ALA A 74 5.30 -11.06 12.25
C ALA A 74 5.73 -9.66 12.68
N THR A 75 4.99 -8.61 12.29
CA THR A 75 5.27 -7.24 12.72
C THR A 75 4.73 -7.00 14.12
N PRO A 76 5.57 -6.67 15.11
CA PRO A 76 5.12 -6.36 16.46
C PRO A 76 4.14 -5.17 16.46
N ILE A 77 3.13 -5.22 17.33
CA ILE A 77 2.11 -4.17 17.42
C ILE A 77 2.71 -2.82 17.84
N GLU A 78 3.77 -2.85 18.63
CA GLU A 78 4.52 -1.69 19.08
C GLU A 78 5.12 -0.94 17.88
N VAL A 79 5.70 -1.69 16.92
CA VAL A 79 6.27 -1.13 15.69
C VAL A 79 5.18 -0.44 14.86
N ILE A 80 4.01 -1.08 14.74
CA ILE A 80 2.87 -0.51 14.03
C ILE A 80 2.42 0.79 14.72
N ALA A 81 2.27 0.76 16.05
CA ALA A 81 1.84 1.91 16.84
C ALA A 81 2.80 3.10 16.75
N GLU A 82 4.12 2.84 16.77
CA GLU A 82 5.14 3.88 16.64
C GLU A 82 5.22 4.47 15.21
N PHE A 83 5.00 3.63 14.19
CA PHE A 83 5.10 4.04 12.80
C PHE A 83 3.85 4.80 12.30
N LEU A 84 2.67 4.44 12.80
CA LEU A 84 1.39 4.97 12.32
C LEU A 84 1.29 6.50 12.34
N PRO A 85 1.67 7.22 13.42
CA PRO A 85 1.63 8.69 13.44
C PRO A 85 2.51 9.32 12.36
N GLY A 86 3.68 8.73 12.09
CA GLY A 86 4.56 9.18 11.02
C GLY A 86 3.96 8.99 9.63
N LEU A 87 3.28 7.86 9.42
CA LEU A 87 2.58 7.57 8.17
C LEU A 87 1.39 8.51 7.94
N GLU A 88 0.62 8.83 9.00
CA GLU A 88 -0.50 9.77 8.92
C GLU A 88 -0.06 11.21 8.66
N ALA A 89 1.04 11.63 9.29
CA ALA A 89 1.64 12.96 9.07
C ALA A 89 2.37 13.07 7.72
N HIS A 90 2.53 11.95 6.99
CA HIS A 90 3.23 11.92 5.72
C HIS A 90 2.41 12.57 4.60
N GLU A 91 2.65 13.86 4.35
CA GLU A 91 2.06 14.63 3.24
C GLU A 91 3.18 15.16 2.36
N LYS A 92 3.48 14.47 1.25
CA LYS A 92 4.56 14.80 0.30
C LYS A 92 4.04 15.03 -1.12
N ALA A 93 2.74 15.22 -1.27
CA ALA A 93 2.12 15.37 -2.58
C ALA A 93 2.71 16.54 -3.38
N GLU A 94 3.06 17.64 -2.72
CA GLU A 94 3.68 18.80 -3.39
C GLU A 94 5.09 18.50 -3.90
N ALA A 95 5.84 17.63 -3.22
CA ALA A 95 7.20 17.25 -3.64
C ALA A 95 7.19 16.48 -4.97
N LEU A 96 6.10 15.82 -5.34
CA LEU A 96 5.96 15.11 -6.62
C LEU A 96 6.10 16.05 -7.82
N ALA A 97 5.60 17.28 -7.71
CA ALA A 97 5.70 18.26 -8.78
C ALA A 97 7.15 18.72 -9.06
N ALA A 98 8.06 18.55 -8.08
CA ALA A 98 9.48 18.87 -8.24
C ALA A 98 10.27 17.74 -8.93
N MET A 99 9.69 16.55 -9.11
CA MET A 99 10.33 15.38 -9.73
C MET A 99 10.19 15.40 -11.28
N THR A 100 10.24 16.59 -11.88
CA THR A 100 10.24 16.74 -13.33
C THR A 100 11.52 16.15 -13.92
N GLY A 101 11.41 15.38 -15.01
CA GLY A 101 12.57 14.72 -15.63
C GLY A 101 12.99 13.39 -15.00
N VAL A 102 12.29 12.93 -13.96
CA VAL A 102 12.46 11.59 -13.40
C VAL A 102 11.57 10.62 -14.16
N GLU A 103 12.16 9.56 -14.70
CA GLU A 103 11.38 8.44 -15.24
C GLU A 103 10.62 7.76 -14.08
N ALA A 104 9.32 7.68 -14.21
CA ALA A 104 8.46 7.15 -13.15
C ALA A 104 7.39 6.23 -13.72
N LEU A 105 7.03 5.22 -12.92
CA LEU A 105 5.94 4.29 -13.18
C LEU A 105 5.04 4.23 -11.96
N VAL A 106 3.75 4.39 -12.15
CA VAL A 106 2.71 4.24 -11.14
C VAL A 106 1.81 3.09 -11.55
N MET A 107 1.73 2.07 -10.71
CA MET A 107 0.88 0.91 -10.93
C MET A 107 -0.10 0.76 -9.78
N VAL A 108 -1.35 0.41 -10.08
CA VAL A 108 -2.38 0.17 -9.08
C VAL A 108 -3.37 -0.90 -9.55
N GLY A 109 -3.89 -1.69 -8.61
CA GLY A 109 -4.98 -2.61 -8.88
C GLY A 109 -6.34 -1.87 -8.87
N ASP A 110 -7.24 -2.25 -9.76
CA ASP A 110 -8.59 -1.66 -9.84
C ASP A 110 -9.46 -1.98 -8.61
N LYS A 111 -9.09 -3.03 -7.85
CA LYS A 111 -9.74 -3.47 -6.61
C LYS A 111 -8.91 -3.19 -5.35
N ASP A 112 -7.92 -2.30 -5.44
CA ASP A 112 -7.16 -1.88 -4.27
C ASP A 112 -8.06 -1.11 -3.29
N LEU A 113 -8.30 -1.70 -2.12
CA LEU A 113 -9.13 -1.11 -1.07
C LEU A 113 -8.31 -0.29 -0.05
N LEU A 114 -6.99 -0.49 0.00
CA LEU A 114 -6.10 0.24 0.93
C LEU A 114 -5.69 1.59 0.35
N THR A 115 -5.22 1.56 -0.90
CA THR A 115 -4.83 2.76 -1.66
C THR A 115 -5.56 2.75 -3.01
N PRO A 116 -6.85 3.14 -3.03
CA PRO A 116 -7.67 3.06 -4.23
C PRO A 116 -7.08 3.80 -5.43
N PRO A 117 -7.47 3.45 -6.67
CA PRO A 117 -6.98 4.10 -7.90
C PRO A 117 -7.04 5.63 -7.90
N SER A 118 -7.95 6.23 -7.13
CA SER A 118 -8.04 7.68 -6.95
C SER A 118 -6.77 8.30 -6.35
N HIS A 119 -6.07 7.57 -5.47
CA HIS A 119 -4.79 8.03 -4.92
C HIS A 119 -3.69 8.05 -5.99
N SER A 120 -3.64 7.01 -6.83
CA SER A 120 -2.71 6.96 -7.96
C SER A 120 -3.03 8.02 -9.01
N ALA A 121 -4.31 8.29 -9.27
CA ALA A 121 -4.73 9.38 -10.16
C ALA A 121 -4.25 10.75 -9.67
N GLU A 122 -4.23 11.00 -8.35
CA GLU A 122 -3.66 12.21 -7.77
C GLU A 122 -2.14 12.30 -7.97
N ILE A 123 -1.42 11.17 -7.87
CA ILE A 123 0.02 11.12 -8.18
C ILE A 123 0.23 11.50 -9.64
N ILE A 124 -0.49 10.89 -10.58
CA ILE A 124 -0.38 11.18 -12.02
C ILE A 124 -0.72 12.63 -12.35
N ARG A 125 -1.73 13.21 -11.67
CA ARG A 125 -2.06 14.63 -11.85
C ARG A 125 -0.88 15.55 -11.50
N ARG A 126 -0.03 15.16 -10.55
CA ARG A 126 1.16 15.92 -10.12
C ARG A 126 2.43 15.53 -10.86
N MET A 127 2.46 14.36 -11.45
CA MET A 127 3.57 13.81 -12.24
C MET A 127 3.04 13.33 -13.61
N PRO A 128 2.61 14.24 -14.49
CA PRO A 128 1.99 13.85 -15.77
C PRO A 128 2.92 13.11 -16.72
N GLN A 129 4.24 13.16 -16.49
CA GLN A 129 5.24 12.39 -17.22
C GLN A 129 5.36 10.93 -16.77
N ALA A 130 4.81 10.58 -15.60
CA ALA A 130 4.84 9.20 -15.10
C ALA A 130 3.94 8.29 -15.95
N GLU A 131 4.45 7.12 -16.28
CA GLU A 131 3.66 6.06 -16.88
C GLU A 131 2.64 5.54 -15.86
N PHE A 132 1.41 5.28 -16.30
CA PHE A 132 0.35 4.81 -15.44
C PHE A 132 -0.23 3.50 -15.92
N GLU A 133 -0.28 2.50 -15.05
CA GLU A 133 -0.90 1.21 -15.33
C GLU A 133 -1.96 0.86 -14.28
N LEU A 134 -3.18 0.63 -14.75
CA LEU A 134 -4.29 0.11 -13.96
C LEU A 134 -4.46 -1.37 -14.26
N LEU A 135 -4.22 -2.23 -13.27
CA LEU A 135 -4.31 -3.68 -13.43
C LEU A 135 -5.70 -4.17 -13.01
N ALA A 136 -6.39 -4.81 -13.96
CA ALA A 136 -7.72 -5.36 -13.74
C ALA A 136 -7.71 -6.56 -12.78
N ASP A 137 -8.79 -6.73 -12.00
CA ASP A 137 -8.96 -7.80 -11.03
C ASP A 137 -7.80 -7.94 -10.05
N THR A 138 -7.23 -6.82 -9.60
CA THR A 138 -6.00 -6.77 -8.81
C THR A 138 -6.20 -5.90 -7.57
N GLY A 139 -5.71 -6.36 -6.43
CA GLY A 139 -5.75 -5.63 -5.16
C GLY A 139 -4.46 -4.88 -4.85
N HIS A 140 -4.24 -4.66 -3.55
CA HIS A 140 -3.10 -3.90 -3.05
C HIS A 140 -1.76 -4.61 -3.29
N MET A 141 -1.73 -5.95 -3.20
CA MET A 141 -0.51 -6.74 -3.38
C MET A 141 -0.31 -7.12 -4.86
N LEU A 142 -0.40 -6.12 -5.74
CA LEU A 142 -0.28 -6.33 -7.20
C LEU A 142 1.02 -7.05 -7.60
N MET A 143 2.12 -6.83 -6.88
CA MET A 143 3.39 -7.51 -7.12
C MET A 143 3.34 -9.02 -6.87
N LEU A 144 2.36 -9.50 -6.10
CA LEU A 144 2.12 -10.92 -5.85
C LEU A 144 1.03 -11.48 -6.76
N GLU A 145 0.01 -10.67 -7.12
CA GLU A 145 -1.10 -11.11 -7.96
C GLU A 145 -0.75 -11.10 -9.45
N ARG A 146 0.02 -10.10 -9.87
CA ARG A 146 0.37 -9.79 -11.27
C ARG A 146 1.87 -9.63 -11.44
N PHE A 147 2.65 -10.53 -10.83
CA PHE A 147 4.12 -10.45 -10.90
C PHE A 147 4.69 -10.44 -12.33
N PRO A 148 4.11 -11.11 -13.34
CA PRO A 148 4.63 -11.02 -14.70
C PRO A 148 4.50 -9.61 -15.28
N GLU A 149 3.32 -8.99 -15.12
CA GLU A 149 3.01 -7.65 -15.60
C GLU A 149 3.89 -6.60 -14.87
N VAL A 150 3.98 -6.70 -13.55
CA VAL A 150 4.83 -5.81 -12.73
C VAL A 150 6.30 -5.93 -13.15
N ASN A 151 6.81 -7.16 -13.30
CA ASN A 151 8.19 -7.36 -13.70
C ASN A 151 8.46 -6.88 -15.13
N TYR A 152 7.49 -7.01 -16.04
CA TYR A 152 7.60 -6.47 -17.39
C TYR A 152 7.69 -4.94 -17.35
N ALA A 153 6.76 -4.27 -16.71
CA ALA A 153 6.73 -2.81 -16.60
C ALA A 153 8.00 -2.24 -15.94
N LEU A 154 8.50 -2.89 -14.89
CA LEU A 154 9.77 -2.52 -14.24
C LEU A 154 10.98 -2.66 -15.20
N ARG A 155 11.03 -3.72 -16.03
CA ARG A 155 12.10 -3.89 -17.02
C ARG A 155 12.04 -2.80 -18.09
N GLU A 156 10.85 -2.44 -18.54
CA GLU A 156 10.67 -1.36 -19.50
C GLU A 156 11.11 -0.01 -18.92
N LEU A 157 10.73 0.31 -17.69
CA LEU A 157 11.18 1.50 -16.98
C LEU A 157 12.72 1.54 -16.91
N ILE A 158 13.37 0.46 -16.47
CA ILE A 158 14.83 0.37 -16.37
C ILE A 158 15.48 0.55 -17.74
N SER A 159 14.88 -0.02 -18.78
CA SER A 159 15.39 0.09 -20.15
C SER A 159 15.32 1.52 -20.69
N ARG A 160 14.24 2.25 -20.36
CA ARG A 160 14.12 3.68 -20.70
C ARG A 160 15.18 4.52 -20.01
N VAL A 161 15.34 4.34 -18.69
CA VAL A 161 16.36 5.06 -17.92
C VAL A 161 17.75 4.85 -18.51
N ARG A 162 18.10 3.61 -18.88
CA ARG A 162 19.42 3.30 -19.47
C ARG A 162 19.61 3.93 -20.83
N ARG A 163 18.59 3.96 -21.70
CA ARG A 163 18.66 4.63 -23.00
C ARG A 163 18.89 6.13 -22.83
N ASN A 164 18.10 6.77 -21.98
CA ASN A 164 18.20 8.22 -21.76
C ASN A 164 19.57 8.62 -21.17
N ALA A 165 20.13 7.81 -20.26
CA ALA A 165 21.47 8.03 -19.72
C ALA A 165 22.55 7.94 -20.83
N SER A 166 22.48 6.94 -21.73
CA SER A 166 23.46 6.78 -22.80
C SER A 166 23.37 7.90 -23.87
N GLU A 167 22.20 8.44 -24.13
CA GLU A 167 22.02 9.58 -25.04
C GLU A 167 22.59 10.88 -24.46
N THR A 168 22.47 11.07 -23.13
CA THR A 168 23.04 12.24 -22.44
C THR A 168 24.57 12.20 -22.45
N ASP A 169 25.19 11.03 -22.25
CA ASP A 169 26.64 10.86 -22.28
C ASP A 169 27.22 10.99 -23.66
N ALA A 170 26.47 10.62 -24.71
CA ALA A 170 26.92 10.73 -26.09
C ALA A 170 26.81 12.15 -26.66
N GLY A 171 26.08 13.04 -26.03
CA GLY A 171 25.88 14.44 -26.45
C GLY A 171 26.74 15.46 -25.68
N SER A 172 27.59 15.00 -24.74
CA SER A 172 28.52 15.83 -23.94
C SER A 172 29.94 15.67 -24.44
#